data_c42ef7f579eb5cc1090e190e16ec2e51
#
_entry.id   c42ef7f579eb5cc1090e190e16ec2e51
#
_cell.length_a   1.000
_cell.length_b   1.000
_cell.length_c   1.000
_cell.angle_alpha   90.00
_cell.angle_beta   90.00
_cell.angle_gamma   90.00
#
_symmetry.space_group_name_H-M   'P 1'
#
loop_
_entity.id
_entity.type
_entity.pdbx_description
1 polymer ?
#
loop_
_entity_poly.entity_id
_entity_poly.type
_entity_poly.pdbx_seq_one_letter_code
_entity_poly.pdbx_strand_id
1 'polypeptide(L)'
;MALYPYTLQPIDLNLTEDEFRQAQLQLFDANNQSLTKITPKTWAILAIIVVLAVLGLIFVHGYSTIIFWLMLVGVVVFLIARTYGLKWYVKNEFEKQMAEQSMPPEMQQMKLGIQQHGVVMSMPAANIAPTPRGFNQPLVRGTGMQQAVIKWDNVTNWQETPDYIFMMFDVKNPKTGERQQGSQIVPKRLSAQKFPIETLKHHLQEKIGQQGFDLTDKPTDKYFPENK
;
A
#
# COMPACT_ATOMS: atom_id res chain seq x y z
N MET A 1 10.74 -24.21 -14.56
CA MET A 1 10.98 -23.14 -15.55
C MET A 1 9.69 -22.91 -16.33
N ALA A 2 9.11 -21.72 -16.27
CA ALA A 2 7.98 -21.37 -17.12
C ALA A 2 8.51 -21.26 -18.55
N LEU A 3 7.96 -22.04 -19.49
CA LEU A 3 8.36 -22.02 -20.89
C LEU A 3 8.07 -20.69 -21.60
N TYR A 4 7.17 -19.87 -21.02
CA TYR A 4 6.78 -18.55 -21.54
C TYR A 4 6.81 -17.51 -20.42
N PRO A 5 7.47 -16.37 -20.64
CA PRO A 5 7.55 -15.29 -19.66
C PRO A 5 6.22 -14.52 -19.48
N TYR A 6 5.23 -14.78 -20.34
CA TYR A 6 3.96 -14.06 -20.37
C TYR A 6 2.76 -15.01 -20.32
N THR A 7 1.62 -14.50 -19.87
CA THR A 7 0.38 -15.28 -19.84
C THR A 7 -0.26 -15.30 -21.23
N LEU A 8 -0.57 -16.49 -21.74
CA LEU A 8 -1.30 -16.65 -22.99
C LEU A 8 -2.77 -16.22 -22.86
N GLN A 9 -3.36 -16.48 -21.69
CA GLN A 9 -4.73 -16.06 -21.35
C GLN A 9 -4.75 -15.52 -19.92
N PRO A 10 -5.60 -14.52 -19.64
CA PRO A 10 -5.80 -14.02 -18.29
C PRO A 10 -6.29 -15.13 -17.34
N ILE A 11 -5.72 -15.21 -16.16
CA ILE A 11 -6.01 -16.20 -15.12
C ILE A 11 -7.00 -15.59 -14.14
N ASP A 12 -7.97 -16.39 -13.67
CA ASP A 12 -8.95 -15.96 -12.68
C ASP A 12 -8.26 -15.61 -11.36
N LEU A 13 -8.50 -14.40 -10.88
CA LEU A 13 -7.95 -13.92 -9.60
C LEU A 13 -8.58 -14.64 -8.41
N ASN A 14 -9.90 -14.91 -8.50
CA ASN A 14 -10.71 -15.58 -7.47
C ASN A 14 -10.36 -15.09 -6.06
N LEU A 15 -10.29 -13.77 -5.89
CA LEU A 15 -9.97 -13.16 -4.60
C LEU A 15 -11.18 -13.29 -3.68
N THR A 16 -10.96 -13.86 -2.50
CA THR A 16 -11.99 -13.94 -1.46
C THR A 16 -11.99 -12.67 -0.62
N GLU A 17 -13.09 -12.39 0.10
CA GLU A 17 -13.17 -11.24 0.99
C GLU A 17 -12.12 -11.31 2.11
N ASP A 18 -11.87 -12.51 2.64
CA ASP A 18 -10.84 -12.73 3.67
C ASP A 18 -9.44 -12.46 3.13
N GLU A 19 -9.14 -12.93 1.91
CA GLU A 19 -7.86 -12.62 1.24
C GLU A 19 -7.70 -11.13 0.97
N PHE A 20 -8.78 -10.46 0.56
CA PHE A 20 -8.76 -9.01 0.37
C PHE A 20 -8.44 -8.27 1.66
N ARG A 21 -9.09 -8.62 2.77
CA ARG A 21 -8.81 -8.04 4.09
C ARG A 21 -7.38 -8.34 4.54
N GLN A 22 -6.93 -9.58 4.38
CA GLN A 22 -5.56 -9.97 4.71
C GLN A 22 -4.53 -9.20 3.89
N ALA A 23 -4.77 -9.02 2.60
CA ALA A 23 -3.92 -8.22 1.74
C ALA A 23 -3.83 -6.77 2.23
N GLN A 24 -4.96 -6.14 2.53
CA GLN A 24 -5.00 -4.77 3.05
C GLN A 24 -4.25 -4.65 4.38
N LEU A 25 -4.38 -5.63 5.29
CA LEU A 25 -3.65 -5.65 6.56
C LEU A 25 -2.14 -5.78 6.35
N GLN A 26 -1.71 -6.64 5.43
CA GLN A 26 -0.28 -6.78 5.11
C GLN A 26 0.29 -5.51 4.48
N LEU A 27 -0.46 -4.86 3.60
CA LEU A 27 -0.06 -3.58 3.01
C LEU A 27 0.04 -2.50 4.09
N PHE A 28 -0.93 -2.44 4.98
CA PHE A 28 -0.94 -1.52 6.11
C PHE A 28 0.27 -1.75 7.04
N ASP A 29 0.55 -3.00 7.43
CA ASP A 29 1.69 -3.33 8.27
C ASP A 29 3.03 -2.97 7.60
N ALA A 30 3.16 -3.23 6.31
CA ALA A 30 4.35 -2.88 5.55
C ALA A 30 4.57 -1.35 5.48
N ASN A 31 3.51 -0.58 5.28
CA ASN A 31 3.59 0.89 5.22
C ASN A 31 3.81 1.52 6.61
N ASN A 32 3.24 0.92 7.65
CA ASN A 32 3.32 1.48 9.00
C ASN A 32 4.62 1.18 9.74
N GLN A 33 5.54 0.41 9.17
CA GLN A 33 6.87 0.22 9.75
C GLN A 33 7.61 1.55 9.92
N SER A 34 7.34 2.53 9.05
CA SER A 34 7.95 3.87 9.14
C SER A 34 7.37 4.73 10.27
N LEU A 35 6.11 4.56 10.63
CA LEU A 35 5.44 5.36 11.67
C LEU A 35 6.00 5.14 13.07
N THR A 36 6.52 3.95 13.34
CA THR A 36 7.11 3.60 14.64
C THR A 36 8.57 3.99 14.75
N LYS A 37 9.23 4.35 13.64
CA LYS A 37 10.62 4.79 13.68
C LYS A 37 10.72 6.13 14.41
N ILE A 38 11.48 6.14 15.49
CA ILE A 38 11.81 7.35 16.22
C ILE A 38 12.90 8.07 15.45
N THR A 39 12.66 9.34 15.12
CA THR A 39 13.66 10.14 14.39
C THR A 39 14.91 10.35 15.24
N PRO A 40 16.12 10.49 14.63
CA PRO A 40 17.34 10.75 15.39
C PRO A 40 17.24 12.00 16.26
N LYS A 41 16.50 13.02 15.80
CA LYS A 41 16.25 14.25 16.58
C LYS A 41 15.49 13.95 17.87
N THR A 42 14.45 13.11 17.81
CA THR A 42 13.67 12.71 18.99
C THR A 42 14.54 11.91 19.97
N TRP A 43 15.40 11.01 19.46
CA TRP A 43 16.36 10.30 20.30
C TRP A 43 17.32 11.25 21.01
N ALA A 44 17.85 12.28 20.33
CA ALA A 44 18.72 13.27 20.95
C ALA A 44 18.01 14.04 22.08
N ILE A 45 16.76 14.46 21.84
CA ILE A 45 15.97 15.15 22.89
C ILE A 45 15.73 14.25 24.10
N LEU A 46 15.34 12.99 23.87
CA LEU A 46 15.12 12.03 24.97
C LEU A 46 16.41 11.78 25.74
N ALA A 47 17.55 11.65 25.08
CA ALA A 47 18.84 11.49 25.71
C ALA A 47 19.18 12.70 26.60
N ILE A 48 18.97 13.92 26.14
CA ILE A 48 19.18 15.15 26.93
C ILE A 48 18.28 15.15 28.17
N ILE A 49 17.00 14.80 28.03
CA ILE A 49 16.06 14.74 29.16
C ILE A 49 16.53 13.72 30.19
N VAL A 50 16.96 12.54 29.77
CA VAL A 50 17.47 11.49 30.68
C VAL A 50 18.73 11.97 31.40
N VAL A 51 19.69 12.56 30.68
CA VAL A 51 20.91 13.09 31.28
C VAL A 51 20.59 14.17 32.33
N LEU A 52 19.71 15.12 32.01
CA LEU A 52 19.28 16.15 32.96
C LEU A 52 18.58 15.56 34.19
N ALA A 53 17.73 14.57 34.00
CA ALA A 53 17.04 13.90 35.10
C ALA A 53 18.03 13.16 36.03
N VAL A 54 19.01 12.44 35.44
CA VAL A 54 20.05 11.73 36.22
C VAL A 54 20.94 12.72 36.97
N LEU A 55 21.41 13.79 36.33
CA LEU A 55 22.18 14.84 36.99
C LEU A 55 21.39 15.50 38.13
N GLY A 56 20.09 15.78 37.92
CA GLY A 56 19.22 16.30 38.95
C GLY A 56 19.09 15.38 40.15
N LEU A 57 18.99 14.06 39.94
CA LEU A 57 18.97 13.06 41.02
C LEU A 57 20.27 13.00 41.80
N ILE A 58 21.42 13.26 41.17
CA ILE A 58 22.73 13.22 41.82
C ILE A 58 22.99 14.50 42.65
N PHE A 59 22.65 15.65 42.11
CA PHE A 59 23.03 16.95 42.72
C PHE A 59 21.94 17.55 43.61
N VAL A 60 20.66 17.18 43.40
CA VAL A 60 19.54 17.73 44.17
C VAL A 60 19.08 16.70 45.21
N HIS A 61 19.15 17.11 46.49
CA HIS A 61 18.68 16.29 47.61
C HIS A 61 17.36 16.89 48.15
N GLY A 62 16.42 16.00 48.54
CA GLY A 62 15.15 16.39 49.16
C GLY A 62 13.93 16.19 48.27
N TYR A 63 12.81 16.87 48.59
CA TYR A 63 11.52 16.70 47.88
C TYR A 63 11.54 17.01 46.40
N SER A 64 12.48 17.81 45.92
CA SER A 64 12.63 18.16 44.51
C SER A 64 13.04 16.97 43.62
N THR A 65 13.54 15.86 44.23
CA THR A 65 13.92 14.67 43.45
C THR A 65 12.74 13.96 42.76
N ILE A 66 11.52 14.14 43.25
CA ILE A 66 10.30 13.58 42.65
C ILE A 66 10.13 14.03 41.21
N ILE A 67 10.47 15.26 40.90
CA ILE A 67 10.36 15.80 39.53
C ILE A 67 11.24 15.03 38.54
N PHE A 68 12.46 14.70 38.96
CA PHE A 68 13.39 13.96 38.09
C PHE A 68 12.96 12.50 37.90
N TRP A 69 12.37 11.86 38.90
CA TRP A 69 11.75 10.55 38.76
C TRP A 69 10.56 10.59 37.82
N LEU A 70 9.69 11.61 37.90
CA LEU A 70 8.58 11.79 36.98
C LEU A 70 9.06 12.01 35.54
N MET A 71 10.18 12.72 35.31
CA MET A 71 10.78 12.88 33.99
C MET A 71 11.22 11.52 33.44
N LEU A 72 11.89 10.67 34.20
CA LEU A 72 12.30 9.34 33.75
C LEU A 72 11.10 8.46 33.43
N VAL A 73 10.10 8.43 34.30
CA VAL A 73 8.85 7.69 34.05
C VAL A 73 8.17 8.22 32.81
N GLY A 74 8.12 9.53 32.62
CA GLY A 74 7.55 10.16 31.43
C GLY A 74 8.24 9.73 30.13
N VAL A 75 9.58 9.62 30.12
CA VAL A 75 10.34 9.11 28.98
C VAL A 75 9.97 7.65 28.69
N VAL A 76 9.89 6.79 29.69
CA VAL A 76 9.51 5.39 29.53
C VAL A 76 8.08 5.26 28.99
N VAL A 77 7.12 5.98 29.57
CA VAL A 77 5.72 6.00 29.11
C VAL A 77 5.62 6.49 27.66
N PHE A 78 6.35 7.56 27.33
CA PHE A 78 6.39 8.07 25.96
C PHE A 78 6.93 7.02 24.97
N LEU A 79 8.02 6.33 25.30
CA LEU A 79 8.58 5.29 24.46
C LEU A 79 7.58 4.13 24.25
N ILE A 80 6.93 3.68 25.31
CA ILE A 80 5.92 2.61 25.23
C ILE A 80 4.73 3.08 24.39
N ALA A 81 4.20 4.26 24.65
CA ALA A 81 3.08 4.82 23.90
C ALA A 81 3.42 5.00 22.41
N ARG A 82 4.64 5.46 22.11
CA ARG A 82 5.09 5.69 20.73
C ARG A 82 5.33 4.40 19.96
N THR A 83 5.92 3.39 20.59
CA THR A 83 6.29 2.14 19.92
C THR A 83 5.14 1.14 19.83
N TYR A 84 4.39 0.98 20.91
CA TYR A 84 3.32 -0.01 20.99
C TYR A 84 1.94 0.62 20.91
N GLY A 85 1.70 1.72 21.64
CA GLY A 85 0.38 2.34 21.73
C GLY A 85 -0.10 2.89 20.40
N LEU A 86 0.75 3.61 19.67
CA LEU A 86 0.39 4.17 18.37
C LEU A 86 0.13 3.07 17.36
N LYS A 87 0.98 2.04 17.31
CA LYS A 87 0.81 0.90 16.39
C LYS A 87 -0.50 0.16 16.68
N TRP A 88 -0.79 -0.11 17.95
CA TRP A 88 -2.01 -0.78 18.37
C TRP A 88 -3.26 0.06 18.03
N TYR A 89 -3.23 1.35 18.34
CA TYR A 89 -4.36 2.26 18.08
C TYR A 89 -4.68 2.36 16.58
N VAL A 90 -3.66 2.63 15.76
CA VAL A 90 -3.82 2.79 14.31
C VAL A 90 -4.27 1.47 13.66
N LYS A 91 -3.72 0.33 14.12
CA LYS A 91 -4.15 -0.98 13.63
C LYS A 91 -5.61 -1.27 13.99
N ASN A 92 -6.02 -1.03 15.22
CA ASN A 92 -7.39 -1.26 15.67
C ASN A 92 -8.40 -0.37 14.92
N GLU A 93 -8.03 0.88 14.64
CA GLU A 93 -8.88 1.79 13.86
C GLU A 93 -8.97 1.34 12.40
N PHE A 94 -7.86 0.90 11.82
CA PHE A 94 -7.84 0.35 10.47
C PHE A 94 -8.69 -0.93 10.35
N GLU A 95 -8.59 -1.85 11.32
CA GLU A 95 -9.41 -3.07 11.35
C GLU A 95 -10.90 -2.76 11.43
N LYS A 96 -11.31 -1.72 12.17
CA LYS A 96 -12.71 -1.28 12.21
C LYS A 96 -13.18 -0.76 10.86
N GLN A 97 -12.37 0.10 10.23
CA GLN A 97 -12.70 0.63 8.90
C GLN A 97 -12.78 -0.48 7.86
N MET A 98 -11.89 -1.47 7.94
CA MET A 98 -11.92 -2.63 7.04
C MET A 98 -13.10 -3.56 7.28
N ALA A 99 -13.63 -3.64 8.51
CA ALA A 99 -14.81 -4.43 8.80
C ALA A 99 -16.08 -3.84 8.16
N GLU A 100 -16.10 -2.53 7.94
CA GLU A 100 -17.21 -1.83 7.26
C GLU A 100 -17.07 -1.83 5.73
N GLN A 101 -15.87 -2.06 5.20
CA GLN A 101 -15.62 -2.13 3.77
C GLN A 101 -15.85 -3.54 3.23
N SER A 102 -16.81 -3.68 2.33
CA SER A 102 -16.96 -4.91 1.55
C SER A 102 -16.06 -4.88 0.32
N MET A 103 -15.57 -6.05 -0.08
CA MET A 103 -14.79 -6.18 -1.32
C MET A 103 -15.67 -5.80 -2.52
N PRO A 104 -15.20 -4.97 -3.46
CA PRO A 104 -15.92 -4.68 -4.69
C PRO A 104 -16.24 -5.97 -5.45
N PRO A 105 -17.52 -6.18 -5.85
CA PRO A 105 -17.92 -7.42 -6.52
C PRO A 105 -17.17 -7.67 -7.84
N GLU A 106 -16.64 -6.63 -8.44
CA GLU A 106 -15.81 -6.69 -9.66
C GLU A 106 -14.49 -7.43 -9.45
N MET A 107 -13.92 -7.35 -8.24
CA MET A 107 -12.65 -8.02 -7.90
C MET A 107 -12.82 -9.54 -7.81
N GLN A 108 -14.01 -10.05 -7.51
CA GLN A 108 -14.26 -11.50 -7.41
C GLN A 108 -14.12 -12.20 -8.76
N GLN A 109 -14.54 -11.54 -9.85
CA GLN A 109 -14.58 -12.10 -11.19
C GLN A 109 -13.47 -11.57 -12.09
N MET A 110 -12.50 -10.87 -11.49
CA MET A 110 -11.39 -10.30 -12.23
C MET A 110 -10.43 -11.38 -12.68
N LYS A 111 -9.94 -11.25 -13.93
CA LYS A 111 -8.85 -12.06 -14.45
C LYS A 111 -7.64 -11.18 -14.70
N LEU A 112 -6.47 -11.72 -14.42
CA LEU A 112 -5.19 -11.05 -14.62
C LEU A 112 -4.31 -11.80 -15.59
N GLY A 113 -3.60 -11.05 -16.42
CA GLY A 113 -2.58 -11.56 -17.31
C GLY A 113 -1.39 -10.61 -17.38
N ILE A 114 -0.22 -11.13 -17.70
CA ILE A 114 1.00 -10.36 -17.91
C ILE A 114 1.36 -10.42 -19.38
N GLN A 115 1.57 -9.27 -19.98
CA GLN A 115 2.04 -9.11 -21.36
C GLN A 115 3.30 -8.24 -21.39
N GLN A 116 3.99 -8.25 -22.52
CA GLN A 116 5.20 -7.45 -22.73
C GLN A 116 4.96 -5.95 -22.46
N HIS A 117 3.77 -5.46 -22.79
CA HIS A 117 3.45 -4.02 -22.70
C HIS A 117 2.75 -3.61 -21.40
N GLY A 118 2.36 -4.56 -20.55
CA GLY A 118 1.64 -4.25 -19.32
C GLY A 118 0.88 -5.42 -18.73
N VAL A 119 0.07 -5.11 -17.74
CA VAL A 119 -0.83 -6.04 -17.07
C VAL A 119 -2.21 -5.95 -17.71
N VAL A 120 -2.74 -7.09 -18.16
CA VAL A 120 -4.09 -7.20 -18.71
C VAL A 120 -5.04 -7.53 -17.57
N MET A 121 -6.07 -6.72 -17.42
CA MET A 121 -7.17 -6.95 -16.48
C MET A 121 -8.44 -7.20 -17.29
N SER A 122 -9.15 -8.26 -16.99
CA SER A 122 -10.46 -8.56 -17.58
C SER A 122 -11.51 -8.54 -16.49
N MET A 123 -12.56 -7.74 -16.69
CA MET A 123 -13.68 -7.59 -15.75
C MET A 123 -15.00 -7.83 -16.47
N PRO A 124 -16.07 -8.27 -15.77
CA PRO A 124 -17.42 -8.35 -16.35
C PRO A 124 -17.89 -6.99 -16.85
N ALA A 125 -18.44 -6.95 -18.03
CA ALA A 125 -18.89 -5.70 -18.68
C ALA A 125 -20.08 -5.03 -17.95
N ALA A 126 -20.80 -5.76 -17.14
CA ALA A 126 -22.02 -5.27 -16.47
C ALA A 126 -21.77 -4.18 -15.41
N ASN A 127 -20.56 -4.09 -14.88
CA ASN A 127 -20.24 -3.24 -13.73
C ASN A 127 -19.38 -2.03 -14.09
N ILE A 128 -19.08 -1.82 -15.34
CA ILE A 128 -18.36 -0.63 -15.76
C ILE A 128 -19.41 0.45 -16.04
N ALA A 129 -19.44 1.48 -15.19
CA ALA A 129 -20.19 2.68 -15.48
C ALA A 129 -19.89 3.11 -16.93
N PRO A 130 -20.91 3.54 -17.72
CA PRO A 130 -20.73 3.85 -19.13
C PRO A 130 -19.65 4.92 -19.26
N THR A 131 -18.43 4.47 -19.48
CA THR A 131 -17.30 5.35 -19.79
C THR A 131 -17.65 6.03 -21.09
N PRO A 132 -17.55 7.37 -21.16
CA PRO A 132 -17.81 8.10 -22.40
C PRO A 132 -17.01 7.46 -23.54
N ARG A 133 -17.69 7.10 -24.59
CA ARG A 133 -17.14 6.48 -25.81
C ARG A 133 -15.82 7.13 -26.20
N GLY A 134 -14.72 6.41 -26.06
CA GLY A 134 -13.43 6.94 -26.54
C GLY A 134 -12.17 6.25 -26.11
N PHE A 135 -12.22 5.20 -25.33
CA PHE A 135 -11.10 4.29 -25.26
C PHE A 135 -11.09 3.42 -26.52
N ASN A 136 -9.89 3.21 -27.11
CA ASN A 136 -9.69 2.16 -28.11
C ASN A 136 -9.94 0.82 -27.43
N GLN A 137 -11.21 0.45 -27.32
CA GLN A 137 -11.62 -0.86 -26.83
C GLN A 137 -11.43 -1.83 -28.00
N PRO A 138 -10.60 -2.85 -27.88
CA PRO A 138 -10.75 -3.99 -28.74
C PRO A 138 -12.15 -4.56 -28.47
N LEU A 139 -13.02 -4.47 -29.45
CA LEU A 139 -14.34 -5.10 -29.46
C LEU A 139 -14.14 -6.62 -29.37
N VAL A 140 -14.06 -7.16 -28.14
CA VAL A 140 -14.14 -8.60 -27.94
C VAL A 140 -15.61 -8.98 -28.01
N ARG A 141 -16.04 -9.32 -29.22
CA ARG A 141 -17.34 -9.95 -29.45
C ARG A 141 -17.39 -11.26 -28.65
N GLY A 142 -18.27 -11.33 -27.66
CA GLY A 142 -18.81 -12.63 -27.27
C GLY A 142 -18.75 -13.04 -25.80
N THR A 143 -18.03 -12.37 -24.88
CA THR A 143 -17.90 -12.91 -23.52
C THR A 143 -18.43 -12.01 -22.40
N GLY A 144 -18.96 -10.83 -22.70
CA GLY A 144 -19.37 -9.89 -21.65
C GLY A 144 -18.24 -9.41 -20.73
N MET A 145 -16.98 -9.68 -21.11
CA MET A 145 -15.79 -9.27 -20.37
C MET A 145 -15.13 -8.09 -21.10
N GLN A 146 -14.85 -7.03 -20.36
CA GLN A 146 -14.02 -5.93 -20.86
C GLN A 146 -12.58 -6.14 -20.43
N GLN A 147 -11.65 -5.93 -21.35
CA GLN A 147 -10.22 -6.00 -21.08
C GLN A 147 -9.65 -4.59 -21.02
N ALA A 148 -8.93 -4.30 -19.94
CA ALA A 148 -8.13 -3.10 -19.80
C ALA A 148 -6.65 -3.51 -19.71
N VAL A 149 -5.78 -2.78 -20.38
CA VAL A 149 -4.33 -2.98 -20.31
C VAL A 149 -3.73 -1.81 -19.55
N ILE A 150 -3.17 -2.12 -18.37
CA ILE A 150 -2.35 -1.17 -17.62
C ILE A 150 -0.94 -1.27 -18.17
N LYS A 151 -0.50 -0.26 -18.90
CA LYS A 151 0.88 -0.20 -19.39
C LYS A 151 1.86 -0.09 -18.23
N TRP A 152 3.05 -0.66 -18.36
CA TRP A 152 4.09 -0.55 -17.34
C TRP A 152 4.45 0.92 -17.03
N ASP A 153 4.40 1.80 -18.00
CA ASP A 153 4.67 3.23 -17.83
C ASP A 153 3.64 3.96 -16.97
N ASN A 154 2.46 3.37 -16.78
CA ASN A 154 1.40 3.92 -15.92
C ASN A 154 1.48 3.39 -14.49
N VAL A 155 2.32 2.40 -14.21
CA VAL A 155 2.53 1.92 -12.85
C VAL A 155 3.47 2.89 -12.15
N THR A 156 2.98 3.51 -11.08
CA THR A 156 3.70 4.55 -10.35
C THR A 156 4.48 3.98 -9.17
N ASN A 157 3.96 2.93 -8.56
CA ASN A 157 4.58 2.32 -7.38
C ASN A 157 4.18 0.86 -7.23
N TRP A 158 4.98 0.10 -6.51
CA TRP A 158 4.67 -1.28 -6.18
C TRP A 158 5.27 -1.67 -4.83
N GLN A 159 4.66 -2.66 -4.20
CA GLN A 159 5.14 -3.21 -2.94
C GLN A 159 4.92 -4.71 -2.89
N GLU A 160 5.93 -5.43 -2.43
CA GLU A 160 5.86 -6.85 -2.17
C GLU A 160 5.66 -7.11 -0.68
N THR A 161 4.70 -7.96 -0.35
CA THR A 161 4.48 -8.52 0.98
C THR A 161 4.71 -10.04 0.93
N PRO A 162 4.67 -10.75 2.06
CA PRO A 162 4.85 -12.20 2.05
C PRO A 162 3.95 -12.94 1.06
N ASP A 163 2.66 -12.57 1.00
CA ASP A 163 1.66 -13.31 0.22
C ASP A 163 1.15 -12.56 -1.02
N TYR A 164 1.42 -11.24 -1.13
CA TYR A 164 0.84 -10.40 -2.18
C TYR A 164 1.88 -9.49 -2.83
N ILE A 165 1.58 -9.07 -4.05
CA ILE A 165 2.24 -7.96 -4.74
C ILE A 165 1.17 -6.90 -4.99
N PHE A 166 1.44 -5.67 -4.55
CA PHE A 166 0.58 -4.52 -4.76
C PHE A 166 1.19 -3.65 -5.84
N MET A 167 0.36 -3.23 -6.80
CA MET A 167 0.75 -2.28 -7.83
C MET A 167 -0.18 -1.09 -7.77
N MET A 168 0.37 0.10 -7.77
CA MET A 168 -0.38 1.35 -7.96
C MET A 168 -0.16 1.86 -9.37
N PHE A 169 -1.20 2.36 -9.96
CA PHE A 169 -1.14 2.91 -11.32
C PHE A 169 -1.92 4.21 -11.42
N ASP A 170 -1.46 5.06 -12.29
CA ASP A 170 -2.07 6.35 -12.61
C ASP A 170 -2.33 6.39 -14.11
N VAL A 171 -3.60 6.34 -14.49
CA VAL A 171 -4.02 6.38 -15.88
C VAL A 171 -4.63 7.74 -16.16
N LYS A 172 -4.01 8.49 -17.06
CA LYS A 172 -4.56 9.75 -17.54
C LYS A 172 -5.58 9.48 -18.63
N ASN A 173 -6.80 9.95 -18.43
CA ASN A 173 -7.83 9.90 -19.47
C ASN A 173 -7.42 10.83 -20.62
N PRO A 174 -7.20 10.31 -21.84
CA PRO A 174 -6.74 11.13 -22.96
C PRO A 174 -7.74 12.18 -23.41
N LYS A 175 -9.03 12.05 -23.05
CA LYS A 175 -10.08 12.98 -23.45
C LYS A 175 -10.36 14.07 -22.44
N THR A 176 -10.46 13.72 -21.15
CA THR A 176 -10.78 14.66 -20.08
C THR A 176 -9.54 15.25 -19.42
N GLY A 177 -8.37 14.61 -19.61
CA GLY A 177 -7.15 14.97 -18.92
C GLY A 177 -7.12 14.55 -17.45
N GLU A 178 -8.22 14.01 -16.93
CA GLU A 178 -8.34 13.55 -15.56
C GLU A 178 -7.44 12.35 -15.29
N ARG A 179 -6.81 12.34 -14.14
CA ARG A 179 -6.01 11.22 -13.66
C ARG A 179 -6.88 10.29 -12.82
N GLN A 180 -6.88 9.02 -13.17
CA GLN A 180 -7.54 7.97 -12.43
C GLN A 180 -6.47 7.09 -11.79
N GLN A 181 -6.40 7.13 -10.47
CA GLN A 181 -5.53 6.26 -9.70
C GLN A 181 -6.25 4.96 -9.37
N GLY A 182 -5.51 3.88 -9.43
CA GLY A 182 -6.01 2.56 -9.06
C GLY A 182 -4.92 1.74 -8.38
N SER A 183 -5.36 0.69 -7.71
CA SER A 183 -4.47 -0.30 -7.11
C SER A 183 -4.89 -1.69 -7.52
N GLN A 184 -3.91 -2.56 -7.75
CA GLN A 184 -4.11 -3.96 -8.07
C GLN A 184 -3.39 -4.85 -7.08
N ILE A 185 -4.11 -5.83 -6.56
CA ILE A 185 -3.58 -6.86 -5.68
C ILE A 185 -3.33 -8.11 -6.50
N VAL A 186 -2.12 -8.64 -6.43
CA VAL A 186 -1.73 -9.89 -7.10
C VAL A 186 -1.31 -10.90 -6.03
N PRO A 187 -2.14 -11.91 -5.73
CA PRO A 187 -1.77 -12.96 -4.79
C PRO A 187 -0.65 -13.84 -5.34
N LYS A 188 0.38 -14.10 -4.53
CA LYS A 188 1.50 -14.96 -4.93
C LYS A 188 1.08 -16.42 -5.16
N ARG A 189 -0.06 -16.85 -4.59
CA ARG A 189 -0.63 -18.17 -4.84
C ARG A 189 -0.94 -18.44 -6.32
N LEU A 190 -1.09 -17.39 -7.13
CA LEU A 190 -1.28 -17.54 -8.58
C LEU A 190 -0.08 -18.20 -9.27
N SER A 191 1.10 -18.25 -8.65
CA SER A 191 2.24 -18.99 -9.16
C SER A 191 1.92 -20.47 -9.36
N ALA A 192 1.08 -21.05 -8.50
CA ALA A 192 0.60 -22.44 -8.64
C ALA A 192 -0.26 -22.63 -9.90
N GLN A 193 -0.90 -21.59 -10.41
CA GLN A 193 -1.68 -21.58 -11.64
C GLN A 193 -0.84 -21.16 -12.86
N LYS A 194 0.49 -21.24 -12.76
CA LYS A 194 1.44 -20.84 -13.81
C LYS A 194 1.44 -19.34 -14.14
N PHE A 195 0.95 -18.49 -13.23
CA PHE A 195 1.09 -17.06 -13.38
C PHE A 195 2.55 -16.65 -13.19
N PRO A 196 3.17 -15.93 -14.13
CA PRO A 196 4.60 -15.64 -14.12
C PRO A 196 4.94 -14.48 -13.15
N ILE A 197 4.90 -14.76 -11.85
CA ILE A 197 5.16 -13.77 -10.78
C ILE A 197 6.56 -13.18 -10.89
N GLU A 198 7.56 -14.00 -11.20
CA GLU A 198 8.94 -13.52 -11.33
C GLU A 198 9.10 -12.55 -12.51
N THR A 199 8.40 -12.79 -13.63
CA THR A 199 8.36 -11.85 -14.76
C THR A 199 7.70 -10.54 -14.35
N LEU A 200 6.60 -10.60 -13.60
CA LEU A 200 5.95 -9.42 -13.04
C LEU A 200 6.93 -8.59 -12.19
N LYS A 201 7.60 -9.24 -11.25
CA LYS A 201 8.58 -8.58 -10.36
C LYS A 201 9.73 -7.97 -11.16
N HIS A 202 10.25 -8.69 -12.15
CA HIS A 202 11.32 -8.19 -12.99
C HIS A 202 10.92 -6.90 -13.72
N HIS A 203 9.72 -6.87 -14.33
CA HIS A 203 9.24 -5.66 -15.00
C HIS A 203 9.00 -4.49 -14.04
N LEU A 204 8.47 -4.77 -12.84
CA LEU A 204 8.28 -3.75 -11.82
C LEU A 204 9.61 -3.17 -11.34
N GLN A 205 10.61 -4.02 -11.10
CA GLN A 205 11.96 -3.59 -10.71
C GLN A 205 12.68 -2.81 -11.81
N GLU A 206 12.57 -3.28 -13.07
CA GLU A 206 13.22 -2.63 -14.20
C GLU A 206 12.63 -1.25 -14.51
N LYS A 207 11.31 -1.11 -14.43
CA LYS A 207 10.60 0.10 -14.84
C LYS A 207 10.45 1.13 -13.73
N ILE A 208 10.28 0.69 -12.49
CA ILE A 208 9.96 1.57 -11.37
C ILE A 208 11.13 1.67 -10.40
N GLY A 209 11.98 0.64 -10.33
CA GLY A 209 13.13 0.58 -9.44
C GLY A 209 12.76 0.13 -8.04
N GLN A 210 12.96 0.99 -7.03
CA GLN A 210 12.79 0.61 -5.63
C GLN A 210 11.37 0.21 -5.28
N GLN A 211 11.28 -0.84 -4.46
CA GLN A 211 10.07 -1.30 -3.83
C GLN A 211 9.68 -0.38 -2.66
N GLY A 212 8.41 -0.08 -2.52
CA GLY A 212 7.87 0.62 -1.35
C GLY A 212 7.16 1.93 -1.69
N PHE A 213 6.22 2.29 -0.83
CA PHE A 213 5.57 3.58 -0.88
C PHE A 213 6.49 4.60 -0.23
N ASP A 214 6.95 5.58 -0.95
CA ASP A 214 7.66 6.71 -0.38
C ASP A 214 6.63 7.65 0.29
N LEU A 215 6.38 7.39 1.57
CA LEU A 215 5.53 8.25 2.40
C LEU A 215 6.23 9.57 2.77
N THR A 216 7.51 9.74 2.40
CA THR A 216 8.24 10.98 2.64
C THR A 216 7.97 12.04 1.58
N ASP A 217 7.48 11.66 0.42
CA ASP A 217 6.88 12.62 -0.47
C ASP A 217 5.63 13.18 0.24
N LYS A 218 5.83 14.34 0.90
CA LYS A 218 4.72 15.17 1.33
C LYS A 218 3.72 15.15 0.19
N PRO A 219 2.43 14.92 0.46
CA PRO A 219 1.42 15.17 -0.55
C PRO A 219 1.69 16.60 -1.01
N THR A 220 2.42 16.72 -2.12
CA THR A 220 2.58 18.00 -2.78
C THR A 220 1.16 18.44 -3.02
N ASP A 221 0.82 19.67 -2.69
CA ASP A 221 -0.49 20.34 -2.78
C ASP A 221 -1.23 20.15 -4.12
N LYS A 222 -0.70 19.30 -4.98
CA LYS A 222 -1.26 18.84 -6.25
C LYS A 222 -2.45 17.88 -6.13
N TYR A 223 -2.65 17.23 -4.97
CA TYR A 223 -3.69 16.21 -4.80
C TYR A 223 -4.94 16.71 -4.08
N PHE A 224 -4.86 17.86 -3.42
CA PHE A 224 -6.01 18.52 -2.84
C PHE A 224 -6.11 19.92 -3.44
N PRO A 225 -6.92 20.13 -4.50
CA PRO A 225 -7.26 21.48 -4.90
C PRO A 225 -7.96 22.13 -3.69
N GLU A 226 -7.35 23.19 -3.14
CA GLU A 226 -8.02 24.04 -2.18
C GLU A 226 -9.36 24.45 -2.80
N ASN A 227 -10.44 24.02 -2.15
CA ASN A 227 -11.77 24.52 -2.43
C ASN A 227 -11.75 26.03 -2.10
N LYS A 228 -11.63 26.87 -3.13
CA LYS A 228 -11.98 28.26 -3.09
C LYS A 228 -13.45 28.43 -3.35
#